data_98ca06f8ef51232719f3bd6158a5accc
#
_entry.id   98ca06f8ef51232719f3bd6158a5accc
#
_cell.length_a   1.000
_cell.length_b   1.000
_cell.length_c   1.000
_cell.angle_alpha   90.00
_cell.angle_beta   90.00
_cell.angle_gamma   90.00
#
_symmetry.space_group_name_H-M   'P 1'
#
loop_
_entity.id
_entity.type
_entity.pdbx_description
1 polymer ?
#
loop_
_entity_poly.entity_id
_entity_poly.type
_entity_poly.pdbx_seq_one_letter_code
_entity_poly.pdbx_strand_id
1 'polypeptide(L)'
;MEQQPAFYFDLASPESYLSAERIMTLLPLAAEWIPIRGSSLPALSDAAEERTLVDTLAGERSLQAPRWPSPFPFESEQAMLAATYAKQIGRTVPFVLAAFRQAYAGGRALDNDDNIVIAGSACEMHPAALLKGCELRSVRDGLEAATALALERGVRDVPAVWVPGTNGQPDQLFHGDDQLEAAAAALSEQVPAQ
;
A
#
# COMPACT_ATOMS: atom_id res chain seq x y z
N MET A 1 21.67 6.12 -11.60
CA MET A 1 20.41 6.70 -11.08
C MET A 1 20.23 6.16 -9.69
N GLU A 2 20.12 7.05 -8.70
CA GLU A 2 19.75 6.63 -7.35
C GLU A 2 18.37 5.94 -7.42
N GLN A 3 18.28 4.74 -6.86
CA GLN A 3 17.02 4.04 -6.80
C GLN A 3 16.15 4.71 -5.70
N GLN A 4 14.89 4.94 -6.00
CA GLN A 4 13.93 5.50 -5.06
C GLN A 4 13.45 4.41 -4.09
N PRO A 5 13.24 4.71 -2.78
CA PRO A 5 12.62 3.77 -1.87
C PRO A 5 11.22 3.37 -2.37
N ALA A 6 10.79 2.16 -2.03
CA ALA A 6 9.51 1.62 -2.46
C ALA A 6 8.63 1.25 -1.26
N PHE A 7 7.35 1.64 -1.33
CA PHE A 7 6.30 1.24 -0.39
C PHE A 7 5.38 0.22 -1.05
N TYR A 8 5.45 -1.02 -0.60
CA TYR A 8 4.61 -2.13 -1.05
C TYR A 8 3.38 -2.25 -0.17
N PHE A 9 2.22 -2.38 -0.78
CA PHE A 9 0.94 -2.44 -0.07
C PHE A 9 -0.08 -3.31 -0.81
N ASP A 10 -1.08 -3.78 -0.07
CA ASP A 10 -2.34 -4.31 -0.59
C ASP A 10 -3.52 -3.57 0.07
N LEU A 11 -4.55 -3.23 -0.71
CA LEU A 11 -5.70 -2.48 -0.23
C LEU A 11 -6.61 -3.28 0.74
N ALA A 12 -6.45 -4.61 0.80
CA ALA A 12 -7.11 -5.43 1.81
C ALA A 12 -6.34 -5.47 3.14
N SER A 13 -5.09 -4.96 3.19
CA SER A 13 -4.30 -4.92 4.42
C SER A 13 -4.62 -3.67 5.26
N PRO A 14 -5.22 -3.83 6.45
CA PRO A 14 -5.51 -2.71 7.33
C PRO A 14 -4.23 -2.09 7.92
N GLU A 15 -3.16 -2.87 8.08
CA GLU A 15 -1.86 -2.36 8.50
C GLU A 15 -1.23 -1.47 7.41
N SER A 16 -1.42 -1.83 6.13
CA SER A 16 -1.04 -0.97 5.00
C SER A 16 -1.79 0.37 5.01
N TYR A 17 -3.06 0.40 5.48
CA TYR A 17 -3.80 1.65 5.68
C TYR A 17 -3.13 2.54 6.72
N LEU A 18 -2.75 2.00 7.89
CA LEU A 18 -2.07 2.79 8.92
C LEU A 18 -0.77 3.39 8.39
N SER A 19 0.02 2.58 7.71
CA SER A 19 1.28 3.03 7.09
C SER A 19 1.05 4.10 6.03
N ALA A 20 0.03 3.94 5.18
CA ALA A 20 -0.29 4.91 4.13
C ALA A 20 -0.64 6.30 4.68
N GLU A 21 -1.32 6.38 5.83
CA GLU A 21 -1.65 7.67 6.48
C GLU A 21 -0.42 8.38 7.08
N ARG A 22 0.67 7.67 7.31
CA ARG A 22 1.86 8.17 8.03
C ARG A 22 3.10 8.34 7.14
N ILE A 23 3.27 7.50 6.14
CA ILE A 23 4.52 7.34 5.40
C ILE A 23 5.02 8.63 4.77
N MET A 24 4.13 9.47 4.23
CA MET A 24 4.50 10.72 3.56
C MET A 24 5.07 11.78 4.52
N THR A 25 4.78 11.68 5.81
CA THR A 25 5.28 12.59 6.84
C THR A 25 6.50 12.04 7.56
N LEU A 26 6.68 10.73 7.57
CA LEU A 26 7.76 10.05 8.27
C LEU A 26 9.02 9.91 7.43
N LEU A 27 8.88 9.52 6.16
CA LEU A 27 10.05 9.27 5.33
C LEU A 27 10.68 10.59 4.85
N PRO A 28 12.00 10.75 4.98
CA PRO A 28 12.72 11.95 4.51
C PRO A 28 12.83 12.02 2.98
N LEU A 29 12.64 10.88 2.31
CA LEU A 29 12.59 10.75 0.86
C LEU A 29 11.26 10.16 0.44
N ALA A 30 10.67 10.69 -0.64
CA ALA A 30 9.42 10.17 -1.16
C ALA A 30 9.60 8.73 -1.66
N ALA A 31 8.80 7.80 -1.15
CA ALA A 31 8.76 6.43 -1.63
C ALA A 31 7.88 6.30 -2.89
N GLU A 32 8.26 5.41 -3.79
CA GLU A 32 7.38 4.96 -4.85
C GLU A 32 6.33 4.01 -4.27
N TRP A 33 5.04 4.30 -4.47
CA TRP A 33 3.95 3.45 -4.00
C TRP A 33 3.67 2.36 -5.02
N ILE A 34 3.84 1.11 -4.61
CA ILE A 34 3.77 -0.05 -5.49
C ILE A 34 2.68 -1.01 -5.01
N PRO A 35 1.56 -1.10 -5.75
CA PRO A 35 0.52 -2.08 -5.46
C PRO A 35 1.03 -3.49 -5.78
N ILE A 36 0.81 -4.44 -4.87
CA ILE A 36 1.13 -5.86 -5.05
C ILE A 36 0.01 -6.75 -4.52
N ARG A 37 -0.08 -7.99 -4.99
CA ARG A 37 -1.05 -8.95 -4.47
C ARG A 37 -0.61 -9.50 -3.12
N GLY A 38 -1.23 -9.06 -2.04
CA GLY A 38 -0.99 -9.61 -0.70
C GLY A 38 -1.29 -11.10 -0.61
N SER A 39 -2.32 -11.57 -1.32
CA SER A 39 -2.66 -13.01 -1.40
C SER A 39 -1.57 -13.89 -2.02
N SER A 40 -0.60 -13.32 -2.72
CA SER A 40 0.56 -14.04 -3.27
C SER A 40 1.74 -14.11 -2.30
N LEU A 41 1.64 -13.44 -1.14
CA LEU A 41 2.70 -13.42 -0.13
C LEU A 41 2.57 -14.61 0.82
N PRO A 42 3.69 -15.07 1.42
CA PRO A 42 3.68 -16.25 2.30
C PRO A 42 3.08 -15.99 3.68
N ALA A 43 3.02 -14.76 4.15
CA ALA A 43 2.47 -14.45 5.47
C ALA A 43 0.94 -14.49 5.44
N LEU A 44 0.37 -15.17 6.43
CA LEU A 44 -1.07 -15.26 6.64
C LEU A 44 -1.31 -15.01 8.13
N SER A 45 -1.79 -13.81 8.46
CA SER A 45 -2.28 -13.50 9.81
C SER A 45 -3.73 -13.96 9.96
N ASP A 46 -4.12 -14.32 11.18
CA ASP A 46 -5.52 -14.52 11.51
C ASP A 46 -6.26 -13.17 11.53
N ALA A 47 -7.43 -13.09 10.89
CA ALA A 47 -8.20 -11.84 10.77
C ALA A 47 -8.60 -11.21 12.11
N ALA A 48 -8.76 -12.01 13.17
CA ALA A 48 -9.10 -11.51 14.49
C ALA A 48 -7.85 -10.94 15.21
N GLU A 49 -6.72 -11.60 15.04
CA GLU A 49 -5.43 -11.11 15.55
C GLU A 49 -5.03 -9.82 14.85
N GLU A 50 -5.19 -9.76 13.52
CA GLU A 50 -4.92 -8.57 12.71
C GLU A 50 -5.79 -7.38 13.14
N ARG A 51 -7.09 -7.58 13.40
CA ARG A 51 -7.96 -6.53 13.93
C ARG A 51 -7.46 -5.99 15.25
N THR A 52 -7.12 -6.87 16.18
CA THR A 52 -6.64 -6.48 17.51
C THR A 52 -5.34 -5.68 17.43
N LEU A 53 -4.42 -6.12 16.58
CA LEU A 53 -3.15 -5.43 16.33
C LEU A 53 -3.41 -4.03 15.77
N VAL A 54 -4.19 -3.93 14.71
CA VAL A 54 -4.45 -2.66 14.01
C VAL A 54 -5.22 -1.67 14.88
N ASP A 55 -6.20 -2.11 15.67
CA ASP A 55 -6.90 -1.25 16.64
C ASP A 55 -5.94 -0.69 17.69
N THR A 56 -5.00 -1.51 18.16
CA THR A 56 -3.95 -1.09 19.11
C THR A 56 -3.02 -0.06 18.47
N LEU A 57 -2.48 -0.38 17.30
CA LEU A 57 -1.57 0.50 16.57
C LEU A 57 -2.23 1.84 16.21
N ALA A 58 -3.49 1.84 15.79
CA ALA A 58 -4.22 3.08 15.49
C ALA A 58 -4.28 3.99 16.72
N GLY A 59 -4.55 3.43 17.90
CA GLY A 59 -4.55 4.18 19.17
C GLY A 59 -3.17 4.75 19.50
N GLU A 60 -2.12 3.95 19.39
CA GLU A 60 -0.73 4.38 19.64
C GLU A 60 -0.27 5.49 18.68
N ARG A 61 -0.74 5.47 17.43
CA ARG A 61 -0.42 6.45 16.38
C ARG A 61 -1.31 7.69 16.42
N SER A 62 -2.26 7.75 17.35
CA SER A 62 -3.27 8.82 17.40
C SER A 62 -4.10 8.92 16.10
N LEU A 63 -4.27 7.81 15.42
CA LEU A 63 -5.13 7.70 14.25
C LEU A 63 -6.56 7.38 14.67
N GLN A 64 -7.52 7.67 13.79
CA GLN A 64 -8.91 7.27 14.02
C GLN A 64 -9.01 5.74 14.03
N ALA A 65 -9.71 5.17 15.03
CA ALA A 65 -10.00 3.75 15.08
C ALA A 65 -10.67 3.28 13.77
N PRO A 66 -10.18 2.20 13.14
CA PRO A 66 -10.75 1.71 11.90
C PRO A 66 -12.21 1.31 12.04
N ARG A 67 -12.99 1.61 11.01
CA ARG A 67 -14.32 1.03 10.81
C ARG A 67 -14.15 -0.19 9.93
N TRP A 68 -14.26 -1.36 10.54
CA TRP A 68 -14.03 -2.61 9.84
C TRP A 68 -15.02 -2.84 8.72
N PRO A 69 -14.55 -3.08 7.49
CA PRO A 69 -15.45 -3.37 6.37
C PRO A 69 -16.16 -4.71 6.55
N SER A 70 -17.27 -4.88 5.85
CA SER A 70 -17.98 -6.15 5.79
C SER A 70 -18.21 -6.51 4.33
N PRO A 71 -17.68 -7.66 3.85
CA PRO A 71 -16.89 -8.64 4.61
C PRO A 71 -15.50 -8.15 5.01
N PHE A 72 -14.87 -8.81 5.99
CA PHE A 72 -13.46 -8.71 6.31
C PHE A 72 -12.93 -10.09 6.74
N PRO A 73 -11.82 -10.55 6.19
CA PRO A 73 -11.10 -9.97 5.04
C PRO A 73 -11.95 -9.92 3.76
N PHE A 74 -11.59 -9.08 2.82
CA PHE A 74 -12.25 -8.97 1.52
C PHE A 74 -11.28 -9.21 0.35
N GLU A 75 -11.81 -9.60 -0.79
CA GLU A 75 -11.02 -9.81 -2.01
C GLU A 75 -10.59 -8.47 -2.61
N SER A 76 -9.28 -8.26 -2.75
CA SER A 76 -8.70 -6.99 -3.20
C SER A 76 -8.31 -6.96 -4.68
N GLU A 77 -8.38 -8.06 -5.42
CA GLU A 77 -7.82 -8.16 -6.79
C GLU A 77 -8.27 -7.00 -7.69
N GLN A 78 -9.58 -6.71 -7.73
CA GLN A 78 -10.11 -5.63 -8.55
C GLN A 78 -9.60 -4.24 -8.08
N ALA A 79 -9.52 -4.04 -6.78
CA ALA A 79 -8.99 -2.81 -6.19
C ALA A 79 -7.48 -2.64 -6.48
N MET A 80 -6.73 -3.74 -6.48
CA MET A 80 -5.29 -3.72 -6.80
C MET A 80 -5.05 -3.46 -8.29
N LEU A 81 -5.91 -3.96 -9.19
CA LEU A 81 -5.90 -3.57 -10.61
C LEU A 81 -6.19 -2.08 -10.77
N ALA A 82 -7.18 -1.54 -10.03
CA ALA A 82 -7.49 -0.12 -10.03
C ALA A 82 -6.31 0.74 -9.53
N ALA A 83 -5.63 0.31 -8.47
CA ALA A 83 -4.43 0.97 -7.95
C ALA A 83 -3.28 0.94 -8.97
N THR A 84 -3.12 -0.18 -9.68
CA THR A 84 -2.12 -0.32 -10.74
C THR A 84 -2.44 0.58 -11.94
N TYR A 85 -3.70 0.66 -12.34
CA TYR A 85 -4.14 1.61 -13.37
C TYR A 85 -3.90 3.07 -12.92
N ALA A 86 -4.26 3.41 -11.68
CA ALA A 86 -3.98 4.73 -11.11
C ALA A 86 -2.47 5.05 -11.14
N LYS A 87 -1.61 4.05 -10.91
CA LYS A 87 -0.16 4.19 -11.04
C LYS A 87 0.26 4.53 -12.47
N GLN A 88 -0.27 3.83 -13.48
CA GLN A 88 0.06 4.08 -14.88
C GLN A 88 -0.33 5.50 -15.35
N ILE A 89 -1.36 6.10 -14.76
CA ILE A 89 -1.81 7.46 -15.10
C ILE A 89 -1.33 8.54 -14.11
N GLY A 90 -0.40 8.21 -13.20
CA GLY A 90 0.18 9.17 -12.24
C GLY A 90 -0.77 9.59 -11.11
N ARG A 91 -1.76 8.77 -10.76
CA ARG A 91 -2.74 9.04 -9.70
C ARG A 91 -2.64 8.06 -8.51
N THR A 92 -1.50 7.40 -8.32
CA THR A 92 -1.33 6.34 -7.30
C THR A 92 -1.70 6.81 -5.91
N VAL A 93 -0.98 7.80 -5.40
CA VAL A 93 -1.13 8.24 -4.00
C VAL A 93 -2.54 8.72 -3.69
N PRO A 94 -3.14 9.65 -4.46
CA PRO A 94 -4.50 10.10 -4.16
C PRO A 94 -5.53 8.96 -4.24
N PHE A 95 -5.43 8.04 -5.21
CA PHE A 95 -6.34 6.92 -5.32
C PHE A 95 -6.20 5.95 -4.14
N VAL A 96 -4.97 5.57 -3.81
CA VAL A 96 -4.71 4.60 -2.73
C VAL A 96 -5.17 5.13 -1.38
N LEU A 97 -4.90 6.42 -1.07
CA LEU A 97 -5.40 7.04 0.17
C LEU A 97 -6.94 7.10 0.19
N ALA A 98 -7.59 7.45 -0.92
CA ALA A 98 -9.04 7.46 -1.00
C ALA A 98 -9.62 6.05 -0.82
N ALA A 99 -9.01 5.03 -1.43
CA ALA A 99 -9.42 3.63 -1.33
C ALA A 99 -9.26 3.10 0.10
N PHE A 100 -8.12 3.32 0.74
CA PHE A 100 -7.92 2.94 2.15
C PHE A 100 -8.91 3.62 3.09
N ARG A 101 -9.16 4.91 2.91
CA ARG A 101 -10.16 5.64 3.71
C ARG A 101 -11.59 5.15 3.46
N GLN A 102 -11.91 4.78 2.23
CA GLN A 102 -13.18 4.13 1.89
C GLN A 102 -13.33 2.81 2.65
N ALA A 103 -12.28 1.98 2.67
CA ALA A 103 -12.28 0.69 3.37
C ALA A 103 -12.31 0.86 4.89
N TYR A 104 -11.33 1.56 5.47
CA TYR A 104 -11.07 1.51 6.90
C TYR A 104 -11.52 2.73 7.69
N ALA A 105 -11.78 3.87 7.08
CA ALA A 105 -12.47 4.99 7.71
C ALA A 105 -13.98 4.98 7.41
N GLY A 106 -14.36 4.51 6.21
CA GLY A 106 -15.75 4.38 5.77
C GLY A 106 -16.41 3.04 6.11
N GLY A 107 -15.64 2.00 6.38
CA GLY A 107 -16.15 0.64 6.65
C GLY A 107 -16.73 -0.05 5.42
N ARG A 108 -16.23 0.25 4.22
CA ARG A 108 -16.74 -0.24 2.95
C ARG A 108 -15.69 -1.09 2.23
N ALA A 109 -15.90 -2.40 2.16
CA ALA A 109 -15.00 -3.32 1.45
C ALA A 109 -14.83 -2.92 -0.02
N LEU A 110 -13.61 -3.09 -0.54
CA LEU A 110 -13.26 -2.77 -1.93
C LEU A 110 -13.37 -4.01 -2.84
N ASP A 111 -14.30 -4.89 -2.53
CA ASP A 111 -14.58 -6.13 -3.25
C ASP A 111 -15.60 -5.96 -4.39
N ASN A 112 -16.03 -4.72 -4.65
CA ASN A 112 -17.00 -4.39 -5.68
C ASN A 112 -16.66 -3.07 -6.39
N ASP A 113 -17.11 -2.95 -7.63
CA ASP A 113 -16.82 -1.82 -8.50
C ASP A 113 -17.36 -0.49 -7.95
N ASP A 114 -18.53 -0.48 -7.29
CA ASP A 114 -19.15 0.75 -6.80
C ASP A 114 -18.26 1.44 -5.76
N ASN A 115 -17.72 0.69 -4.81
CA ASN A 115 -16.81 1.22 -3.79
C ASN A 115 -15.48 1.66 -4.39
N ILE A 116 -14.94 0.94 -5.38
CA ILE A 116 -13.72 1.32 -6.11
C ILE A 116 -13.94 2.61 -6.89
N VAL A 117 -15.09 2.74 -7.57
CA VAL A 117 -15.45 3.95 -8.34
C VAL A 117 -15.63 5.17 -7.42
N ILE A 118 -16.18 4.99 -6.21
CA ILE A 118 -16.28 6.09 -5.23
C ILE A 118 -14.88 6.60 -4.87
N ALA A 119 -13.93 5.69 -4.58
CA ALA A 119 -12.55 6.07 -4.29
C ALA A 119 -11.88 6.76 -5.50
N GLY A 120 -12.08 6.24 -6.71
CA GLY A 120 -11.59 6.84 -7.95
C GLY A 120 -12.15 8.24 -8.21
N SER A 121 -13.44 8.42 -7.97
CA SER A 121 -14.11 9.71 -8.16
C SER A 121 -13.59 10.79 -7.19
N ALA A 122 -13.20 10.40 -5.99
CA ALA A 122 -12.61 11.30 -4.99
C ALA A 122 -11.24 11.88 -5.44
N CYS A 123 -10.58 11.24 -6.40
CA CYS A 123 -9.31 11.70 -6.99
C CYS A 123 -9.42 12.03 -8.49
N GLU A 124 -10.61 12.42 -8.94
CA GLU A 124 -10.90 12.90 -10.31
C GLU A 124 -10.67 11.84 -11.40
N MET A 125 -10.77 10.56 -11.07
CA MET A 125 -10.73 9.49 -12.06
C MET A 125 -12.14 9.24 -12.60
N HIS A 126 -12.29 9.25 -13.92
CA HIS A 126 -13.60 8.99 -14.54
C HIS A 126 -13.99 7.52 -14.34
N PRO A 127 -15.21 7.21 -13.81
CA PRO A 127 -15.65 5.85 -13.49
C PRO A 127 -15.45 4.84 -14.62
N ALA A 128 -15.94 5.17 -15.81
CA ALA A 128 -15.81 4.27 -16.96
C ALA A 128 -14.35 4.06 -17.41
N ALA A 129 -13.48 5.06 -17.25
CA ALA A 129 -12.06 4.92 -17.58
C ALA A 129 -11.34 4.04 -16.55
N LEU A 130 -11.71 4.17 -15.26
CA LEU A 130 -11.17 3.37 -14.19
C LEU A 130 -11.51 1.88 -14.40
N LEU A 131 -12.79 1.56 -14.59
CA LEU A 131 -13.23 0.16 -14.78
C LEU A 131 -12.61 -0.46 -16.04
N LYS A 132 -12.62 0.25 -17.17
CA LYS A 132 -11.93 -0.21 -18.39
C LYS A 132 -10.41 -0.34 -18.19
N GLY A 133 -9.81 0.53 -17.38
CA GLY A 133 -8.40 0.46 -17.03
C GLY A 133 -8.05 -0.85 -16.35
N CYS A 134 -8.88 -1.33 -15.43
CA CYS A 134 -8.70 -2.62 -14.75
C CYS A 134 -8.71 -3.82 -15.71
N GLU A 135 -9.40 -3.72 -16.84
CA GLU A 135 -9.46 -4.79 -17.85
C GLU A 135 -8.22 -4.85 -18.76
N LEU A 136 -7.39 -3.81 -18.77
CA LEU A 136 -6.22 -3.74 -19.63
C LEU A 136 -5.19 -4.81 -19.29
N ARG A 137 -4.68 -5.48 -20.31
CA ARG A 137 -3.61 -6.46 -20.15
C ARG A 137 -2.37 -5.83 -19.50
N SER A 138 -1.99 -4.62 -19.92
CA SER A 138 -0.84 -3.90 -19.34
C SER A 138 -0.98 -3.63 -17.83
N VAL A 139 -2.20 -3.49 -17.33
CA VAL A 139 -2.47 -3.32 -15.89
C VAL A 139 -2.29 -4.64 -15.15
N ARG A 140 -2.82 -5.73 -15.69
CA ARG A 140 -2.63 -7.09 -15.11
C ARG A 140 -1.18 -7.50 -15.10
N ASP A 141 -0.51 -7.38 -16.25
CA ASP A 141 0.92 -7.69 -16.40
C ASP A 141 1.76 -6.81 -15.45
N GLY A 142 1.38 -5.54 -15.28
CA GLY A 142 2.04 -4.60 -14.36
C GLY A 142 1.90 -4.99 -12.88
N LEU A 143 0.71 -5.40 -12.44
CA LEU A 143 0.48 -5.89 -11.08
C LEU A 143 1.24 -7.20 -10.82
N GLU A 144 1.24 -8.10 -11.79
CA GLU A 144 1.99 -9.35 -11.72
C GLU A 144 3.50 -9.12 -11.62
N ALA A 145 4.04 -8.28 -12.49
CA ALA A 145 5.47 -7.93 -12.49
C ALA A 145 5.90 -7.23 -11.18
N ALA A 146 5.06 -6.30 -10.66
CA ALA A 146 5.33 -5.65 -9.38
C ALA A 146 5.34 -6.64 -8.21
N THR A 147 4.39 -7.59 -8.20
CA THR A 147 4.32 -8.64 -7.18
C THR A 147 5.54 -9.58 -7.26
N ALA A 148 5.92 -10.00 -8.47
CA ALA A 148 7.11 -10.83 -8.67
C ALA A 148 8.39 -10.13 -8.19
N LEU A 149 8.57 -8.86 -8.56
CA LEU A 149 9.73 -8.08 -8.10
C LEU A 149 9.75 -7.90 -6.57
N ALA A 150 8.59 -7.68 -5.94
CA ALA A 150 8.51 -7.60 -4.50
C ALA A 150 8.97 -8.90 -3.83
N LEU A 151 8.51 -10.05 -4.34
CA LEU A 151 8.95 -11.38 -3.86
C LEU A 151 10.45 -11.61 -4.06
N GLU A 152 11.01 -11.21 -5.20
CA GLU A 152 12.46 -11.26 -5.48
C GLU A 152 13.26 -10.40 -4.50
N ARG A 153 12.73 -9.24 -4.11
CA ARG A 153 13.31 -8.35 -3.08
C ARG A 153 13.14 -8.88 -1.66
N GLY A 154 12.43 -9.99 -1.47
CA GLY A 154 12.22 -10.62 -0.17
C GLY A 154 11.00 -10.11 0.59
N VAL A 155 10.09 -9.37 -0.05
CA VAL A 155 8.80 -8.98 0.56
C VAL A 155 7.99 -10.23 0.86
N ARG A 156 7.60 -10.39 2.12
CA ARG A 156 6.86 -11.55 2.62
C ARG A 156 5.52 -11.20 3.20
N ASP A 157 5.30 -9.92 3.48
CA ASP A 157 4.07 -9.37 4.03
C ASP A 157 3.93 -7.91 3.63
N VAL A 158 2.74 -7.33 3.81
CA VAL A 158 2.43 -5.92 3.59
C VAL A 158 1.80 -5.31 4.84
N PRO A 159 2.17 -4.05 5.15
CA PRO A 159 3.01 -3.14 4.40
C PRO A 159 4.49 -3.51 4.43
N ALA A 160 5.24 -3.10 3.39
CA ALA A 160 6.69 -3.20 3.43
C ALA A 160 7.34 -1.96 2.78
N VAL A 161 8.44 -1.51 3.37
CA VAL A 161 9.27 -0.44 2.80
C VAL A 161 10.62 -1.03 2.42
N TRP A 162 10.93 -0.96 1.13
CA TRP A 162 12.25 -1.30 0.61
C TRP A 162 13.09 -0.04 0.50
N VAL A 163 14.27 -0.07 1.09
CA VAL A 163 15.25 1.01 1.08
C VAL A 163 16.46 0.53 0.28
N PRO A 164 16.77 1.16 -0.86
CA PRO A 164 17.93 0.79 -1.65
C PRO A 164 19.24 1.03 -0.89
N GLY A 165 20.16 0.11 -1.01
CA GLY A 165 21.50 0.29 -0.47
C GLY A 165 22.28 1.38 -1.22
N THR A 166 23.07 2.14 -0.49
CA THR A 166 23.96 3.17 -1.05
C THR A 166 25.42 2.88 -0.68
N ASN A 167 26.37 3.36 -1.47
CA ASN A 167 27.80 3.24 -1.19
C ASN A 167 28.28 1.81 -0.90
N GLY A 168 27.70 0.81 -1.57
CA GLY A 168 28.04 -0.61 -1.39
C GLY A 168 27.37 -1.29 -0.19
N GLN A 169 26.49 -0.61 0.52
CA GLN A 169 25.63 -1.21 1.52
C GLN A 169 24.52 -2.02 0.84
N PRO A 170 24.05 -3.14 1.43
CA PRO A 170 22.94 -3.90 0.90
C PRO A 170 21.63 -3.15 1.03
N ASP A 171 20.67 -3.51 0.18
CA ASP A 171 19.29 -3.08 0.32
C ASP A 171 18.72 -3.54 1.66
N GLN A 172 17.82 -2.72 2.23
CA GLN A 172 17.12 -3.04 3.47
C GLN A 172 15.62 -3.16 3.21
N LEU A 173 14.95 -4.01 3.98
CA LEU A 173 13.53 -4.25 3.87
C LEU A 173 12.89 -4.25 5.25
N PHE A 174 11.86 -3.43 5.41
CA PHE A 174 11.14 -3.21 6.65
C PHE A 174 9.69 -3.63 6.45
N HIS A 175 9.21 -4.61 7.23
CA HIS A 175 7.83 -5.11 7.17
C HIS A 175 7.03 -4.60 8.37
N GLY A 176 5.78 -4.24 8.14
CA GLY A 176 4.86 -3.79 9.17
C GLY A 176 4.87 -2.28 9.40
N ASP A 177 3.77 -1.77 9.95
CA ASP A 177 3.63 -0.34 10.30
C ASP A 177 4.59 0.07 11.42
N ASP A 178 4.93 -0.83 12.32
CA ASP A 178 5.86 -0.63 13.42
C ASP A 178 7.32 -0.42 12.96
N GLN A 179 7.65 -0.76 11.72
CA GLN A 179 8.99 -0.58 11.15
C GLN A 179 9.15 0.69 10.32
N LEU A 180 8.10 1.52 10.19
CA LEU A 180 8.19 2.76 9.39
C LEU A 180 9.23 3.74 9.92
N GLU A 181 9.36 3.87 11.23
CA GLU A 181 10.35 4.74 11.86
C GLU A 181 11.78 4.22 11.62
N ALA A 182 11.96 2.90 11.62
CA ALA A 182 13.25 2.28 11.29
C ALA A 182 13.62 2.51 9.82
N ALA A 183 12.66 2.40 8.91
CA ALA A 183 12.86 2.72 7.50
C ALA A 183 13.21 4.21 7.29
N ALA A 184 12.56 5.12 8.03
CA ALA A 184 12.85 6.53 7.98
C ALA A 184 14.28 6.84 8.49
N ALA A 185 14.71 6.18 9.57
CA ALA A 185 16.06 6.30 10.09
C ALA A 185 17.12 5.83 9.07
N ALA A 186 16.91 4.67 8.46
CA ALA A 186 17.78 4.13 7.42
C ALA A 186 17.91 5.07 6.20
N LEU A 187 16.81 5.71 5.79
CA LEU A 187 16.83 6.70 4.71
C LEU A 187 17.52 8.00 5.13
N SER A 188 17.37 8.42 6.39
CA SER A 188 18.00 9.65 6.89
C SER A 188 19.52 9.53 6.91
N GLU A 189 20.07 8.34 7.15
CA GLU A 189 21.51 8.07 7.09
C GLU A 189 22.08 8.20 5.66
N GLN A 190 21.23 8.07 4.64
CA GLN A 190 21.62 8.18 3.23
C GLN A 190 21.56 9.61 2.70
N VAL A 191 20.83 10.50 3.38
CA VAL A 191 20.73 11.92 3.00
C VAL A 191 21.96 12.66 3.55
N PRO A 192 22.83 13.26 2.70
CA PRO A 192 23.95 14.03 3.19
C PRO A 192 23.48 15.17 4.10
N ALA A 193 24.12 15.36 5.24
CA ALA A 193 23.90 16.54 6.07
C ALA A 193 24.20 17.80 5.24
N GLN A 194 23.20 18.66 5.06
CA GLN A 194 23.34 19.96 4.40
C GLN A 194 24.03 20.95 5.32
#